data_f6aa69b589cb78c57853ca8711426d7c
#
_entry.id   f6aa69b589cb78c57853ca8711426d7c
#
_cell.length_a   1.000
_cell.length_b   1.000
_cell.length_c   1.000
_cell.angle_alpha   90.00
_cell.angle_beta   90.00
_cell.angle_gamma   90.00
#
_symmetry.space_group_name_H-M   'P 1'
#
loop_
_entity.id
_entity.type
_entity.pdbx_description
1 polymer ?
#
loop_
_entity_poly.entity_id
_entity_poly.type
_entity_poly.pdbx_seq_one_letter_code
_entity_poly.pdbx_strand_id
1 'polypeptide(L)'
;MANIAKQLTDLIGNTPVVELGKFSALKGLKKPLLAKVEYFNPGGSVKDRIALAMIEDAEQRGVLAPGATIIEPTSGNTGVGLALVSAVKGYKLILTMPDTMSIERRNLVKAYGAEVRLTPGKDGMKGAIAEAEKLKAEIPGSVILQQFENKANPARHYATTGPELWKQLDGKVDVFVAGVGTGGTVSGVGKYLKEQNPDVRIVAVEPLSSPVLNGGQSGPHKIQGIGAGFVPQTYNAEVIDEVVDVANDDAILAGREVGRQEGLLVGISAGAALHAAVEVAKRPENADKNIVVLLPDTGERYLSTVLYAFDDYPL
;
A
#
# COMPACT_ATOMS: atom_id res chain seq x y z
N MET A 1 16.09 -16.20 -25.41
CA MET A 1 15.13 -17.15 -24.79
C MET A 1 13.79 -16.43 -24.68
N ALA A 2 12.67 -17.15 -24.85
CA ALA A 2 11.35 -16.55 -24.70
C ALA A 2 11.15 -16.06 -23.26
N ASN A 3 10.64 -14.82 -23.11
CA ASN A 3 10.32 -14.22 -21.81
C ASN A 3 8.87 -14.55 -21.45
N ILE A 4 8.62 -15.78 -21.00
CA ILE A 4 7.29 -16.29 -20.64
C ILE A 4 7.29 -16.54 -19.13
N ALA A 5 6.43 -15.82 -18.39
CA ALA A 5 6.16 -16.08 -16.97
C ALA A 5 5.45 -17.44 -16.84
N LYS A 6 5.86 -18.26 -15.88
CA LYS A 6 5.26 -19.58 -15.65
C LYS A 6 3.97 -19.49 -14.85
N GLN A 7 3.85 -18.46 -14.02
CA GLN A 7 2.69 -18.21 -13.17
C GLN A 7 2.53 -16.67 -12.98
N LEU A 8 1.34 -16.25 -12.61
CA LEU A 8 1.04 -14.83 -12.49
C LEU A 8 1.87 -14.14 -11.39
N THR A 9 2.23 -14.85 -10.33
CA THR A 9 3.08 -14.34 -9.24
C THR A 9 4.50 -13.99 -9.67
N ASP A 10 5.00 -14.53 -10.80
CA ASP A 10 6.31 -14.17 -11.37
C ASP A 10 6.34 -12.72 -11.90
N LEU A 11 5.18 -12.12 -12.10
CA LEU A 11 5.02 -10.75 -12.59
C LEU A 11 4.88 -9.72 -11.44
N ILE A 12 4.89 -10.16 -10.18
CA ILE A 12 4.82 -9.26 -9.03
C ILE A 12 6.15 -8.52 -8.87
N GLY A 13 6.07 -7.20 -8.82
CA GLY A 13 7.24 -6.33 -8.73
C GLY A 13 7.71 -5.81 -10.10
N ASN A 14 8.92 -5.29 -10.16
CA ASN A 14 9.49 -4.62 -11.34
C ASN A 14 8.56 -3.55 -11.93
N THR A 15 7.79 -2.89 -11.07
CA THR A 15 6.85 -1.84 -11.46
C THR A 15 7.58 -0.62 -12.01
N PRO A 16 6.98 0.14 -12.94
CA PRO A 16 7.66 1.27 -13.58
C PRO A 16 7.81 2.47 -12.65
N VAL A 17 8.76 3.32 -12.98
CA VAL A 17 8.83 4.72 -12.52
C VAL A 17 8.40 5.62 -13.66
N VAL A 18 7.52 6.58 -13.37
CA VAL A 18 6.97 7.55 -14.34
C VAL A 18 7.31 8.96 -13.87
N GLU A 19 7.78 9.80 -14.78
CA GLU A 19 7.97 11.22 -14.52
C GLU A 19 6.63 11.96 -14.63
N LEU A 20 6.27 12.74 -13.58
CA LEU A 20 5.01 13.47 -13.51
C LEU A 20 5.20 14.92 -13.99
N GLY A 21 5.52 15.11 -15.27
CA GLY A 21 5.89 16.42 -15.82
C GLY A 21 4.77 17.46 -15.76
N LYS A 22 3.56 17.11 -16.22
CA LYS A 22 2.41 18.03 -16.27
C LYS A 22 1.86 18.30 -14.86
N PHE A 23 1.76 17.29 -14.02
CA PHE A 23 1.32 17.45 -12.64
C PHE A 23 2.28 18.35 -11.86
N SER A 24 3.59 18.15 -12.00
CA SER A 24 4.61 18.95 -11.34
C SER A 24 4.60 20.40 -11.82
N ALA A 25 4.42 20.62 -13.12
CA ALA A 25 4.27 21.96 -13.68
C ALA A 25 3.01 22.69 -13.16
N LEU A 26 1.86 21.96 -13.05
CA LEU A 26 0.64 22.48 -12.42
C LEU A 26 0.89 22.93 -10.98
N LYS A 27 1.74 22.21 -10.24
CA LYS A 27 2.10 22.54 -8.85
C LYS A 27 3.21 23.58 -8.72
N GLY A 28 3.75 24.08 -9.84
CA GLY A 28 4.82 25.07 -9.87
C GLY A 28 6.18 24.52 -9.42
N LEU A 29 6.42 23.24 -9.55
CA LEU A 29 7.67 22.60 -9.15
C LEU A 29 8.75 22.86 -10.20
N LYS A 30 9.98 23.12 -9.75
CA LYS A 30 11.15 23.30 -10.61
C LYS A 30 11.59 22.02 -11.29
N LYS A 31 11.45 20.90 -10.61
CA LYS A 31 11.82 19.57 -11.07
C LYS A 31 10.63 18.62 -10.98
N PRO A 32 10.39 17.77 -12.00
CA PRO A 32 9.30 16.79 -11.93
C PRO A 32 9.45 15.78 -10.81
N LEU A 33 8.33 15.42 -10.18
CA LEU A 33 8.25 14.27 -9.28
C LEU A 33 8.37 12.98 -10.08
N LEU A 34 8.93 11.96 -9.44
CA LEU A 34 9.07 10.61 -9.99
C LEU A 34 8.12 9.66 -9.25
N ALA A 35 7.22 9.01 -9.96
CA ALA A 35 6.21 8.13 -9.38
C ALA A 35 6.57 6.66 -9.56
N LYS A 36 6.75 5.90 -8.47
CA LYS A 36 6.80 4.44 -8.48
C LYS A 36 5.37 3.91 -8.51
N VAL A 37 4.94 3.37 -9.66
CA VAL A 37 3.52 3.05 -9.93
C VAL A 37 3.22 1.59 -9.63
N GLU A 38 2.76 1.31 -8.42
CA GLU A 38 2.56 -0.05 -7.90
C GLU A 38 1.28 -0.74 -8.42
N TYR A 39 0.37 -0.03 -9.08
CA TYR A 39 -0.79 -0.69 -9.67
C TYR A 39 -0.46 -1.55 -10.90
N PHE A 40 0.76 -1.50 -11.41
CA PHE A 40 1.25 -2.42 -12.44
C PHE A 40 1.52 -3.84 -11.90
N ASN A 41 1.47 -4.06 -10.59
CA ASN A 41 1.40 -5.42 -10.07
C ASN A 41 0.13 -6.12 -10.58
N PRO A 42 0.14 -7.45 -10.79
CA PRO A 42 -0.99 -8.21 -11.38
C PRO A 42 -2.33 -8.02 -10.67
N GLY A 43 -2.32 -7.88 -9.35
CA GLY A 43 -3.52 -7.62 -8.55
C GLY A 43 -3.82 -6.13 -8.38
N GLY A 44 -3.09 -5.23 -9.06
CA GLY A 44 -3.35 -3.80 -9.11
C GLY A 44 -2.91 -3.02 -7.88
N SER A 45 -2.02 -3.53 -7.03
CA SER A 45 -1.50 -2.79 -5.88
C SER A 45 -0.14 -3.27 -5.36
N VAL A 46 0.49 -2.43 -4.55
CA VAL A 46 1.70 -2.73 -3.78
C VAL A 46 1.55 -3.97 -2.88
N LYS A 47 0.32 -4.31 -2.48
CA LYS A 47 0.05 -5.40 -1.55
C LYS A 47 0.25 -6.79 -2.15
N ASP A 48 0.30 -6.93 -3.46
CA ASP A 48 0.67 -8.19 -4.10
C ASP A 48 2.05 -8.66 -3.64
N ARG A 49 2.98 -7.72 -3.44
CA ARG A 49 4.34 -8.00 -2.97
C ARG A 49 4.34 -8.66 -1.59
N ILE A 50 3.61 -8.07 -0.64
CA ILE A 50 3.60 -8.58 0.73
C ILE A 50 2.73 -9.82 0.86
N ALA A 51 1.67 -9.96 0.07
CA ALA A 51 0.85 -11.17 0.04
C ALA A 51 1.69 -12.39 -0.37
N LEU A 52 2.47 -12.27 -1.44
CA LEU A 52 3.39 -13.31 -1.86
C LEU A 52 4.44 -13.61 -0.78
N ALA A 53 5.07 -12.56 -0.24
CA ALA A 53 6.15 -12.73 0.75
C ALA A 53 5.67 -13.39 2.05
N MET A 54 4.51 -12.99 2.57
CA MET A 54 3.97 -13.57 3.81
C MET A 54 3.57 -15.04 3.64
N ILE A 55 3.04 -15.41 2.46
CA ILE A 55 2.73 -16.81 2.15
C ILE A 55 4.02 -17.63 2.01
N GLU A 56 5.01 -17.15 1.25
CA GLU A 56 6.30 -17.82 1.07
C GLU A 56 7.07 -17.97 2.39
N ASP A 57 7.05 -16.97 3.26
CA ASP A 57 7.64 -17.06 4.60
C ASP A 57 6.94 -18.13 5.46
N ALA A 58 5.61 -18.18 5.42
CA ALA A 58 4.84 -19.19 6.15
C ALA A 58 5.10 -20.63 5.62
N GLU A 59 5.28 -20.79 4.30
CA GLU A 59 5.71 -22.04 3.67
C GLU A 59 7.11 -22.44 4.14
N GLN A 60 8.08 -21.51 4.07
CA GLN A 60 9.48 -21.75 4.46
C GLN A 60 9.63 -22.12 5.94
N ARG A 61 8.84 -21.50 6.80
CA ARG A 61 8.79 -21.84 8.24
C ARG A 61 8.04 -23.13 8.55
N GLY A 62 7.41 -23.76 7.54
CA GLY A 62 6.64 -24.99 7.71
C GLY A 62 5.33 -24.82 8.48
N VAL A 63 4.83 -23.58 8.67
CA VAL A 63 3.57 -23.30 9.37
C VAL A 63 2.36 -23.32 8.44
N LEU A 64 2.58 -23.20 7.13
CA LEU A 64 1.56 -23.27 6.10
C LEU A 64 1.79 -24.52 5.23
N ALA A 65 0.98 -25.55 5.43
CA ALA A 65 1.04 -26.78 4.62
C ALA A 65 0.36 -26.59 3.25
N PRO A 66 0.76 -27.33 2.21
CA PRO A 66 0.09 -27.28 0.91
C PRO A 66 -1.43 -27.52 1.02
N GLY A 67 -2.24 -26.65 0.41
CA GLY A 67 -3.69 -26.72 0.44
C GLY A 67 -4.34 -26.30 1.75
N ALA A 68 -3.58 -25.82 2.73
CA ALA A 68 -4.09 -25.30 4.00
C ALA A 68 -4.96 -24.04 3.80
N THR A 69 -5.63 -23.62 4.87
CA THR A 69 -6.48 -22.43 4.87
C THR A 69 -5.71 -21.23 5.42
N ILE A 70 -5.68 -20.16 4.66
CA ILE A 70 -5.21 -18.85 5.10
C ILE A 70 -6.42 -18.03 5.56
N ILE A 71 -6.32 -17.37 6.68
CA ILE A 71 -7.34 -16.47 7.21
C ILE A 71 -6.68 -15.09 7.37
N GLU A 72 -7.35 -14.02 6.96
CA GLU A 72 -6.83 -12.66 7.21
C GLU A 72 -7.97 -11.67 7.46
N PRO A 73 -7.91 -10.90 8.54
CA PRO A 73 -8.85 -9.82 8.81
C PRO A 73 -8.47 -8.59 8.00
N THR A 74 -9.03 -8.47 6.81
CA THR A 74 -8.76 -7.33 5.92
C THR A 74 -9.87 -7.12 4.90
N SER A 75 -10.17 -5.87 4.61
CA SER A 75 -11.10 -5.45 3.56
C SER A 75 -10.40 -4.72 2.40
N GLY A 76 -9.09 -4.59 2.47
CA GLY A 76 -8.31 -3.77 1.55
C GLY A 76 -7.50 -4.58 0.52
N ASN A 77 -6.53 -3.91 -0.06
CA ASN A 77 -5.66 -4.45 -1.11
C ASN A 77 -4.87 -5.70 -0.67
N THR A 78 -4.59 -5.87 0.61
CA THR A 78 -3.95 -7.10 1.12
C THR A 78 -4.84 -8.31 0.88
N GLY A 79 -6.14 -8.20 1.10
CA GLY A 79 -7.09 -9.27 0.79
C GLY A 79 -7.10 -9.64 -0.69
N VAL A 80 -6.99 -8.66 -1.58
CA VAL A 80 -6.90 -8.90 -3.04
C VAL A 80 -5.59 -9.61 -3.40
N GLY A 81 -4.46 -9.14 -2.89
CA GLY A 81 -3.16 -9.78 -3.11
C GLY A 81 -3.13 -11.22 -2.58
N LEU A 82 -3.66 -11.45 -1.36
CA LEU A 82 -3.77 -12.80 -0.80
C LEU A 82 -4.68 -13.69 -1.63
N ALA A 83 -5.81 -13.16 -2.15
CA ALA A 83 -6.73 -13.92 -2.99
C ALA A 83 -6.06 -14.35 -4.30
N LEU A 84 -5.34 -13.44 -4.96
CA LEU A 84 -4.57 -13.74 -6.17
C LEU A 84 -3.51 -14.82 -5.90
N VAL A 85 -2.67 -14.64 -4.88
CA VAL A 85 -1.57 -15.56 -4.58
C VAL A 85 -2.11 -16.93 -4.13
N SER A 86 -3.17 -16.96 -3.32
CA SER A 86 -3.83 -18.19 -2.89
C SER A 86 -4.40 -18.98 -4.06
N ALA A 87 -5.03 -18.29 -5.03
CA ALA A 87 -5.54 -18.93 -6.24
C ALA A 87 -4.41 -19.55 -7.05
N VAL A 88 -3.27 -18.87 -7.23
CA VAL A 88 -2.11 -19.39 -7.97
C VAL A 88 -1.45 -20.57 -7.25
N LYS A 89 -1.31 -20.51 -5.93
CA LYS A 89 -0.59 -21.52 -5.13
C LYS A 89 -1.49 -22.66 -4.62
N GLY A 90 -2.82 -22.58 -4.81
CA GLY A 90 -3.76 -23.62 -4.42
C GLY A 90 -4.14 -23.62 -2.93
N TYR A 91 -4.07 -22.47 -2.27
CA TYR A 91 -4.54 -22.30 -0.89
C TYR A 91 -6.01 -21.93 -0.82
N LYS A 92 -6.68 -22.35 0.25
CA LYS A 92 -7.99 -21.81 0.60
C LYS A 92 -7.78 -20.48 1.32
N LEU A 93 -8.61 -19.47 1.02
CA LEU A 93 -8.53 -18.17 1.66
C LEU A 93 -9.89 -17.79 2.23
N ILE A 94 -9.90 -17.39 3.49
CA ILE A 94 -11.04 -16.79 4.18
C ILE A 94 -10.66 -15.38 4.60
N LEU A 95 -11.40 -14.39 4.12
CA LEU A 95 -11.25 -12.99 4.51
C LEU A 95 -12.38 -12.59 5.44
N THR A 96 -12.05 -12.06 6.60
CA THR A 96 -13.02 -11.50 7.53
C THR A 96 -13.06 -9.98 7.41
N MET A 97 -14.25 -9.40 7.28
CA MET A 97 -14.41 -7.95 7.10
C MET A 97 -15.78 -7.47 7.56
N PRO A 98 -15.92 -6.19 7.95
CA PRO A 98 -17.21 -5.59 8.25
C PRO A 98 -18.16 -5.61 7.05
N ASP A 99 -19.48 -5.77 7.32
CA ASP A 99 -20.54 -5.77 6.31
C ASP A 99 -20.79 -4.39 5.66
N THR A 100 -20.13 -3.35 6.18
CA THR A 100 -20.10 -2.00 5.59
C THR A 100 -19.16 -1.87 4.39
N MET A 101 -18.33 -2.89 4.13
CA MET A 101 -17.45 -2.88 2.97
C MET A 101 -18.22 -2.99 1.66
N SER A 102 -17.75 -2.29 0.62
CA SER A 102 -18.44 -2.23 -0.68
C SER A 102 -18.60 -3.61 -1.33
N ILE A 103 -19.67 -3.76 -2.10
CA ILE A 103 -19.97 -5.01 -2.82
C ILE A 103 -18.86 -5.33 -3.84
N GLU A 104 -18.31 -4.31 -4.50
CA GLU A 104 -17.24 -4.45 -5.49
C GLU A 104 -16.00 -5.10 -4.86
N ARG A 105 -15.60 -4.68 -3.66
CA ARG A 105 -14.46 -5.28 -2.93
C ARG A 105 -14.71 -6.74 -2.57
N ARG A 106 -15.92 -7.05 -2.11
CA ARG A 106 -16.32 -8.43 -1.78
C ARG A 106 -16.31 -9.32 -3.03
N ASN A 107 -16.87 -8.81 -4.14
CA ASN A 107 -16.95 -9.56 -5.40
C ASN A 107 -15.56 -9.76 -6.01
N LEU A 108 -14.67 -8.79 -5.91
CA LEU A 108 -13.30 -8.90 -6.43
C LEU A 108 -12.55 -10.08 -5.79
N VAL A 109 -12.57 -10.20 -4.47
CA VAL A 109 -11.87 -11.31 -3.78
C VAL A 109 -12.58 -12.65 -4.00
N LYS A 110 -13.91 -12.67 -4.08
CA LYS A 110 -14.69 -13.87 -4.44
C LYS A 110 -14.39 -14.36 -5.86
N ALA A 111 -14.13 -13.45 -6.79
CA ALA A 111 -13.76 -13.80 -8.17
C ALA A 111 -12.44 -14.59 -8.24
N TYR A 112 -11.54 -14.39 -7.28
CA TYR A 112 -10.33 -15.22 -7.10
C TYR A 112 -10.58 -16.52 -6.32
N GLY A 113 -11.81 -16.78 -5.87
CA GLY A 113 -12.18 -17.98 -5.11
C GLY A 113 -12.07 -17.83 -3.59
N ALA A 114 -11.83 -16.64 -3.06
CA ALA A 114 -11.80 -16.43 -1.61
C ALA A 114 -13.21 -16.48 -0.99
N GLU A 115 -13.31 -17.07 0.19
CA GLU A 115 -14.48 -16.99 1.04
C GLU A 115 -14.47 -15.67 1.80
N VAL A 116 -15.63 -15.01 1.90
CA VAL A 116 -15.79 -13.76 2.66
C VAL A 116 -16.72 -14.01 3.85
N ARG A 117 -16.22 -13.78 5.05
CA ARG A 117 -16.97 -13.78 6.30
C ARG A 117 -17.25 -12.33 6.72
N LEU A 118 -18.52 -11.96 6.72
CA LEU A 118 -18.96 -10.63 7.11
C LEU A 118 -19.21 -10.58 8.62
N THR A 119 -18.74 -9.51 9.25
CA THR A 119 -18.99 -9.21 10.66
C THR A 119 -19.83 -7.93 10.79
N PRO A 120 -20.54 -7.72 11.90
CA PRO A 120 -21.36 -6.52 12.07
C PRO A 120 -20.53 -5.24 11.93
N GLY A 121 -21.00 -4.32 11.11
CA GLY A 121 -20.30 -3.07 10.80
C GLY A 121 -19.99 -2.21 12.03
N LYS A 122 -20.87 -2.25 13.06
CA LYS A 122 -20.69 -1.56 14.35
C LYS A 122 -19.42 -1.99 15.09
N ASP A 123 -18.95 -3.22 14.87
CA ASP A 123 -17.77 -3.78 15.55
C ASP A 123 -16.47 -3.47 14.77
N GLY A 124 -16.60 -2.92 13.56
CA GLY A 124 -15.46 -2.49 12.72
C GLY A 124 -14.41 -3.59 12.51
N MET A 125 -13.16 -3.19 12.41
CA MET A 125 -12.05 -4.15 12.24
C MET A 125 -11.81 -5.03 13.49
N LYS A 126 -12.19 -4.58 14.68
CA LYS A 126 -12.10 -5.42 15.90
C LYS A 126 -12.97 -6.67 15.77
N GLY A 127 -14.19 -6.52 15.24
CA GLY A 127 -15.08 -7.66 14.96
C GLY A 127 -14.49 -8.60 13.92
N ALA A 128 -13.89 -8.08 12.86
CA ALA A 128 -13.25 -8.89 11.83
C ALA A 128 -12.04 -9.69 12.39
N ILE A 129 -11.22 -9.08 13.24
CA ILE A 129 -10.10 -9.75 13.90
C ILE A 129 -10.60 -10.87 14.82
N ALA A 130 -11.62 -10.59 15.66
CA ALA A 130 -12.19 -11.60 16.53
C ALA A 130 -12.76 -12.81 15.77
N GLU A 131 -13.43 -12.58 14.64
CA GLU A 131 -13.93 -13.68 13.79
C GLU A 131 -12.78 -14.47 13.14
N ALA A 132 -11.70 -13.80 12.73
CA ALA A 132 -10.52 -14.47 12.18
C ALA A 132 -9.88 -15.41 13.22
N GLU A 133 -9.70 -14.95 14.45
CA GLU A 133 -9.16 -15.78 15.54
C GLU A 133 -10.07 -16.95 15.89
N LYS A 134 -11.39 -16.74 15.91
CA LYS A 134 -12.37 -17.82 16.11
C LYS A 134 -12.24 -18.88 14.99
N LEU A 135 -12.23 -18.46 13.72
CA LEU A 135 -12.07 -19.38 12.59
C LEU A 135 -10.75 -20.13 12.65
N LYS A 136 -9.67 -19.49 13.06
CA LYS A 136 -8.37 -20.13 13.27
C LYS A 136 -8.44 -21.25 14.30
N ALA A 137 -9.18 -21.04 15.39
CA ALA A 137 -9.38 -22.08 16.40
C ALA A 137 -10.26 -23.24 15.91
N GLU A 138 -11.21 -22.98 15.02
CA GLU A 138 -12.15 -23.95 14.48
C GLU A 138 -11.57 -24.75 13.29
N ILE A 139 -10.60 -24.19 12.55
CA ILE A 139 -10.03 -24.80 11.34
C ILE A 139 -8.58 -25.26 11.62
N PRO A 140 -8.35 -26.55 11.89
CA PRO A 140 -7.01 -27.06 12.17
C PRO A 140 -6.03 -26.80 11.03
N GLY A 141 -4.81 -26.37 11.36
CA GLY A 141 -3.76 -26.08 10.37
C GLY A 141 -3.96 -24.77 9.58
N SER A 142 -4.97 -23.97 9.92
CA SER A 142 -5.13 -22.64 9.32
C SER A 142 -4.13 -21.64 9.90
N VAL A 143 -3.79 -20.61 9.10
CA VAL A 143 -2.80 -19.58 9.46
C VAL A 143 -3.39 -18.18 9.25
N ILE A 144 -3.18 -17.28 10.23
CA ILE A 144 -3.36 -15.83 10.05
C ILE A 144 -1.98 -15.23 9.78
N LEU A 145 -1.83 -14.46 8.72
CA LEU A 145 -0.54 -13.94 8.26
C LEU A 145 -0.11 -12.66 8.96
N GLN A 146 -1.06 -11.86 9.47
CA GLN A 146 -0.85 -10.69 10.32
C GLN A 146 0.01 -9.59 9.66
N GLN A 147 -0.52 -8.95 8.62
CA GLN A 147 0.21 -7.96 7.82
C GLN A 147 0.88 -6.81 8.62
N PHE A 148 0.36 -6.45 9.80
CA PHE A 148 0.88 -5.36 10.65
C PHE A 148 2.04 -5.79 11.55
N GLU A 149 2.30 -7.09 11.68
CA GLU A 149 3.32 -7.66 12.57
C GLU A 149 4.35 -8.51 11.82
N ASN A 150 3.96 -9.05 10.66
CA ASN A 150 4.76 -9.99 9.89
C ASN A 150 5.99 -9.33 9.27
N LYS A 151 7.17 -9.76 9.72
CA LYS A 151 8.46 -9.22 9.26
C LYS A 151 8.75 -9.47 7.78
N ALA A 152 8.09 -10.45 7.15
CA ALA A 152 8.21 -10.68 5.70
C ALA A 152 7.69 -9.47 4.88
N ASN A 153 6.78 -8.67 5.46
CA ASN A 153 6.27 -7.45 4.83
C ASN A 153 7.40 -6.43 4.56
N PRO A 154 8.06 -5.80 5.54
CA PRO A 154 9.15 -4.87 5.27
C PRO A 154 10.34 -5.55 4.59
N ALA A 155 10.62 -6.83 4.88
CA ALA A 155 11.70 -7.58 4.25
C ALA A 155 11.51 -7.69 2.72
N ARG A 156 10.27 -7.87 2.23
CA ARG A 156 9.98 -7.91 0.80
C ARG A 156 10.28 -6.58 0.12
N HIS A 157 9.93 -5.47 0.73
CA HIS A 157 10.21 -4.14 0.19
C HIS A 157 11.71 -3.82 0.20
N TYR A 158 12.42 -4.25 1.25
CA TYR A 158 13.88 -4.16 1.29
C TYR A 158 14.54 -4.97 0.17
N ALA A 159 14.07 -6.19 -0.08
CA ALA A 159 14.66 -7.10 -1.06
C ALA A 159 14.26 -6.80 -2.52
N THR A 160 13.15 -6.07 -2.76
CA THR A 160 12.63 -5.85 -4.12
C THR A 160 12.40 -4.38 -4.43
N THR A 161 11.47 -3.71 -3.76
CA THR A 161 11.06 -2.34 -4.09
C THR A 161 12.20 -1.34 -3.98
N GLY A 162 13.01 -1.44 -2.93
CA GLY A 162 14.20 -0.61 -2.73
C GLY A 162 15.25 -0.78 -3.85
N PRO A 163 15.72 -2.01 -4.11
CA PRO A 163 16.65 -2.30 -5.23
C PRO A 163 16.10 -1.89 -6.60
N GLU A 164 14.81 -2.11 -6.85
CA GLU A 164 14.17 -1.67 -8.11
C GLU A 164 14.30 -0.16 -8.30
N LEU A 165 13.92 0.63 -7.29
CA LEU A 165 14.02 2.09 -7.33
C LEU A 165 15.46 2.55 -7.54
N TRP A 166 16.39 2.02 -6.76
CA TRP A 166 17.79 2.38 -6.86
C TRP A 166 18.37 2.14 -8.26
N LYS A 167 18.06 0.98 -8.83
CA LYS A 167 18.49 0.61 -10.18
C LYS A 167 17.81 1.45 -11.26
N GLN A 168 16.49 1.69 -11.15
CA GLN A 168 15.71 2.44 -12.14
C GLN A 168 16.14 3.91 -12.23
N LEU A 169 16.70 4.45 -11.16
CA LEU A 169 17.13 5.85 -11.06
C LEU A 169 18.66 6.03 -11.06
N ASP A 170 19.42 4.99 -11.41
CA ASP A 170 20.88 5.00 -11.41
C ASP A 170 21.47 5.53 -10.10
N GLY A 171 20.87 5.15 -8.96
CA GLY A 171 21.26 5.59 -7.63
C GLY A 171 20.92 7.05 -7.30
N LYS A 172 20.19 7.76 -8.15
CA LYS A 172 19.87 9.19 -7.97
C LYS A 172 18.52 9.37 -7.28
N VAL A 173 18.43 8.99 -6.02
CA VAL A 173 17.27 9.19 -5.15
C VAL A 173 17.70 10.10 -4.01
N ASP A 174 17.09 11.28 -3.88
CA ASP A 174 17.35 12.21 -2.78
C ASP A 174 16.27 12.14 -1.69
N VAL A 175 15.02 11.95 -2.09
CA VAL A 175 13.87 11.85 -1.18
C VAL A 175 12.94 10.73 -1.64
N PHE A 176 12.48 9.89 -0.71
CA PHE A 176 11.44 8.89 -0.94
C PHE A 176 10.23 9.18 -0.07
N VAL A 177 9.05 9.26 -0.69
CA VAL A 177 7.77 9.59 -0.04
C VAL A 177 6.80 8.42 -0.18
N ALA A 178 6.25 7.93 0.93
CA ALA A 178 5.25 6.87 0.91
C ALA A 178 4.25 6.96 2.07
N GLY A 179 2.99 6.64 1.79
CA GLY A 179 1.94 6.53 2.80
C GLY A 179 2.12 5.31 3.73
N VAL A 180 1.73 5.47 4.99
CA VAL A 180 1.87 4.45 6.03
C VAL A 180 0.53 3.79 6.35
N GLY A 181 0.31 2.60 5.78
CA GLY A 181 -0.73 1.67 6.23
C GLY A 181 -0.15 0.69 7.24
N THR A 182 0.54 -0.33 6.76
CA THR A 182 1.32 -1.25 7.63
C THR A 182 2.71 -0.71 7.98
N GLY A 183 3.21 0.27 7.25
CA GLY A 183 4.57 0.78 7.40
C GLY A 183 5.67 -0.04 6.70
N GLY A 184 5.33 -1.22 6.17
CA GLY A 184 6.30 -2.11 5.55
C GLY A 184 7.02 -1.51 4.35
N THR A 185 6.30 -0.76 3.49
CA THR A 185 6.87 -0.10 2.31
C THR A 185 7.94 0.92 2.70
N VAL A 186 7.57 1.91 3.51
CA VAL A 186 8.46 3.01 3.90
C VAL A 186 9.66 2.50 4.70
N SER A 187 9.44 1.49 5.56
CA SER A 187 10.49 0.89 6.38
C SER A 187 11.47 0.04 5.56
N GLY A 188 10.96 -0.83 4.70
CA GLY A 188 11.80 -1.71 3.88
C GLY A 188 12.58 -0.95 2.82
N VAL A 189 11.90 -0.06 2.08
CA VAL A 189 12.55 0.80 1.06
C VAL A 189 13.51 1.77 1.74
N GLY A 190 13.08 2.42 2.83
CA GLY A 190 13.91 3.38 3.57
C GLY A 190 15.20 2.77 4.09
N LYS A 191 15.13 1.57 4.68
CA LYS A 191 16.31 0.84 5.12
C LYS A 191 17.28 0.59 3.96
N TYR A 192 16.77 0.05 2.85
CA TYR A 192 17.62 -0.23 1.69
C TYR A 192 18.27 1.04 1.13
N LEU A 193 17.49 2.11 0.92
CA LEU A 193 18.00 3.35 0.34
C LEU A 193 19.06 4.00 1.24
N LYS A 194 18.87 4.03 2.57
CA LYS A 194 19.84 4.58 3.51
C LYS A 194 21.13 3.76 3.60
N GLU A 195 21.07 2.46 3.37
CA GLU A 195 22.27 1.62 3.25
C GLU A 195 23.07 1.90 1.97
N GLN A 196 22.38 2.30 0.88
CA GLN A 196 23.05 2.72 -0.36
C GLN A 196 23.62 4.15 -0.27
N ASN A 197 22.82 5.07 0.30
CA ASN A 197 23.20 6.46 0.53
C ASN A 197 22.49 6.98 1.80
N PRO A 198 23.23 7.20 2.90
CA PRO A 198 22.63 7.66 4.17
C PRO A 198 22.00 9.06 4.09
N ASP A 199 22.31 9.87 3.07
CA ASP A 199 21.74 11.20 2.88
C ASP A 199 20.33 11.18 2.24
N VAL A 200 19.84 10.01 1.78
CA VAL A 200 18.48 9.88 1.26
C VAL A 200 17.49 10.14 2.38
N ARG A 201 16.58 11.10 2.17
CA ARG A 201 15.51 11.41 3.13
C ARG A 201 14.30 10.52 2.90
N ILE A 202 13.77 9.95 3.97
CA ILE A 202 12.59 9.09 3.97
C ILE A 202 11.44 9.84 4.64
N VAL A 203 10.39 10.09 3.85
CA VAL A 203 9.19 10.83 4.29
C VAL A 203 8.02 9.85 4.35
N ALA A 204 7.51 9.66 5.54
CA ALA A 204 6.28 8.92 5.80
C ALA A 204 5.07 9.85 5.69
N VAL A 205 3.91 9.32 5.29
CA VAL A 205 2.68 10.11 5.16
C VAL A 205 1.56 9.46 5.94
N GLU A 206 0.86 10.24 6.76
CA GLU A 206 -0.31 9.82 7.52
C GLU A 206 -1.48 10.82 7.40
N PRO A 207 -2.73 10.43 7.74
CA PRO A 207 -3.86 11.36 7.74
C PRO A 207 -3.75 12.39 8.86
N LEU A 208 -3.94 13.68 8.53
CA LEU A 208 -3.95 14.79 9.50
C LEU A 208 -4.93 14.59 10.66
N SER A 209 -6.08 13.95 10.42
CA SER A 209 -7.09 13.67 11.45
C SER A 209 -6.79 12.40 12.27
N SER A 210 -5.69 11.71 11.97
CA SER A 210 -5.24 10.51 12.70
C SER A 210 -3.71 10.44 12.77
N PRO A 211 -3.03 11.47 13.35
CA PRO A 211 -1.58 11.64 13.25
C PRO A 211 -0.85 10.83 14.33
N VAL A 212 -1.03 9.52 14.35
CA VAL A 212 -0.48 8.63 15.40
C VAL A 212 1.03 8.46 15.32
N LEU A 213 1.63 8.60 14.13
CA LEU A 213 3.08 8.53 13.96
C LEU A 213 3.77 9.80 14.47
N ASN A 214 3.07 10.93 14.40
CA ASN A 214 3.50 12.22 15.00
C ASN A 214 3.11 12.34 16.48
N GLY A 215 2.67 11.25 17.13
CA GLY A 215 2.33 11.21 18.57
C GLY A 215 0.94 11.76 18.90
N GLY A 216 0.10 12.00 17.90
CA GLY A 216 -1.29 12.41 18.10
C GLY A 216 -2.24 11.24 18.34
N GLN A 217 -3.52 11.54 18.42
CA GLN A 217 -4.56 10.53 18.63
C GLN A 217 -5.13 10.02 17.32
N SER A 218 -5.55 8.74 17.28
CA SER A 218 -6.27 8.20 16.15
C SER A 218 -7.65 8.85 16.00
N GLY A 219 -8.04 9.12 14.75
CA GLY A 219 -9.32 9.70 14.42
C GLY A 219 -9.87 9.21 13.07
N PRO A 220 -11.14 9.49 12.76
CA PRO A 220 -11.73 9.10 11.48
C PRO A 220 -11.15 9.93 10.33
N HIS A 221 -10.90 9.27 9.19
CA HIS A 221 -10.42 9.91 7.97
C HIS A 221 -10.98 9.19 6.72
N LYS A 222 -10.86 9.86 5.55
CA LYS A 222 -11.32 9.34 4.25
C LYS A 222 -10.20 8.70 3.43
N ILE A 223 -8.95 8.76 3.87
CA ILE A 223 -7.77 8.30 3.11
C ILE A 223 -7.63 6.78 3.30
N GLN A 224 -8.35 6.00 2.51
CA GLN A 224 -8.31 4.55 2.57
C GLN A 224 -6.92 4.01 2.21
N GLY A 225 -6.47 2.99 2.95
CA GLY A 225 -5.19 2.30 2.71
C GLY A 225 -4.03 2.74 3.60
N ILE A 226 -4.15 3.87 4.29
CA ILE A 226 -3.18 4.36 5.28
C ILE A 226 -3.90 4.74 6.59
N GLY A 227 -3.15 5.11 7.62
CA GLY A 227 -3.73 5.58 8.88
C GLY A 227 -4.45 4.48 9.65
N ALA A 228 -3.76 3.43 10.05
CA ALA A 228 -4.34 2.28 10.76
C ALA A 228 -4.90 2.61 12.15
N GLY A 229 -4.62 3.81 12.69
CA GLY A 229 -5.04 4.24 14.01
C GLY A 229 -4.14 3.76 15.16
N PHE A 230 -3.03 3.12 14.83
CA PHE A 230 -1.97 2.69 15.74
C PHE A 230 -0.64 2.63 14.99
N VAL A 231 0.48 2.57 15.72
CA VAL A 231 1.81 2.37 15.13
C VAL A 231 2.04 0.88 14.88
N PRO A 232 2.16 0.44 13.60
CA PRO A 232 2.35 -0.99 13.28
C PRO A 232 3.72 -1.51 13.72
N GLN A 233 3.83 -2.79 14.07
CA GLN A 233 5.12 -3.42 14.40
C GLN A 233 6.06 -3.53 13.18
N THR A 234 5.51 -3.48 11.97
CA THR A 234 6.27 -3.46 10.72
C THR A 234 6.78 -2.07 10.32
N TYR A 235 6.43 -1.03 11.10
CA TYR A 235 6.94 0.32 10.93
C TYR A 235 8.27 0.49 11.69
N ASN A 236 9.31 0.93 11.00
CA ASN A 236 10.61 1.24 11.60
C ASN A 236 10.86 2.74 11.62
N ALA A 237 10.65 3.37 12.77
CA ALA A 237 10.86 4.80 12.95
C ALA A 237 12.32 5.25 12.75
N GLU A 238 13.31 4.36 12.96
CA GLU A 238 14.73 4.70 12.87
C GLU A 238 15.17 5.09 11.45
N VAL A 239 14.46 4.64 10.43
CA VAL A 239 14.78 4.98 9.03
C VAL A 239 13.98 6.15 8.49
N ILE A 240 13.04 6.70 9.26
CA ILE A 240 12.16 7.78 8.86
C ILE A 240 12.75 9.12 9.31
N ASP A 241 12.89 10.05 8.38
CA ASP A 241 13.41 11.39 8.68
C ASP A 241 12.29 12.39 8.99
N GLU A 242 11.09 12.15 8.43
CA GLU A 242 9.95 13.06 8.58
C GLU A 242 8.62 12.31 8.41
N VAL A 243 7.60 12.74 9.14
CA VAL A 243 6.21 12.33 8.93
C VAL A 243 5.40 13.55 8.53
N VAL A 244 4.71 13.47 7.38
CA VAL A 244 3.85 14.53 6.85
C VAL A 244 2.39 14.16 7.03
N ASP A 245 1.64 15.02 7.73
CA ASP A 245 0.20 14.87 7.92
C ASP A 245 -0.54 15.47 6.73
N VAL A 246 -1.48 14.73 6.13
CA VAL A 246 -2.23 15.16 4.95
C VAL A 246 -3.73 15.17 5.23
N ALA A 247 -4.40 16.28 4.87
CA ALA A 247 -5.84 16.39 5.00
C ALA A 247 -6.57 15.56 3.92
N ASN A 248 -7.82 15.16 4.23
CA ASN A 248 -8.63 14.35 3.30
C ASN A 248 -8.79 15.02 1.94
N ASP A 249 -9.10 16.30 1.92
CA ASP A 249 -9.41 17.06 0.70
C ASP A 249 -8.16 17.26 -0.16
N ASP A 250 -7.02 17.49 0.44
CA ASP A 250 -5.73 17.58 -0.26
C ASP A 250 -5.35 16.27 -0.94
N ALA A 251 -5.58 15.14 -0.26
CA ALA A 251 -5.37 13.82 -0.83
C ALA A 251 -6.30 13.55 -2.03
N ILE A 252 -7.58 13.91 -1.90
CA ILE A 252 -8.58 13.73 -2.96
C ILE A 252 -8.25 14.63 -4.16
N LEU A 253 -7.93 15.90 -3.92
CA LEU A 253 -7.60 16.84 -4.98
C LEU A 253 -6.36 16.40 -5.76
N ALA A 254 -5.27 16.04 -5.08
CA ALA A 254 -4.04 15.57 -5.73
C ALA A 254 -4.27 14.28 -6.55
N GLY A 255 -5.10 13.34 -6.04
CA GLY A 255 -5.48 12.12 -6.77
C GLY A 255 -6.29 12.41 -8.04
N ARG A 256 -7.21 13.38 -8.01
CA ARG A 256 -7.97 13.83 -9.18
C ARG A 256 -7.08 14.55 -10.21
N GLU A 257 -6.20 15.41 -9.73
CA GLU A 257 -5.30 16.19 -10.59
C GLU A 257 -4.31 15.29 -11.34
N VAL A 258 -3.67 14.32 -10.68
CA VAL A 258 -2.74 13.42 -11.36
C VAL A 258 -3.46 12.59 -12.44
N GLY A 259 -4.71 12.19 -12.19
CA GLY A 259 -5.54 11.53 -13.19
C GLY A 259 -5.78 12.40 -14.42
N ARG A 260 -6.09 13.67 -14.22
CA ARG A 260 -6.36 14.63 -15.31
C ARG A 260 -5.09 15.07 -16.05
N GLN A 261 -3.97 15.18 -15.35
CA GLN A 261 -2.71 15.70 -15.94
C GLN A 261 -1.89 14.59 -16.61
N GLU A 262 -1.79 13.43 -15.98
CA GLU A 262 -0.88 12.35 -16.38
C GLU A 262 -1.62 11.10 -16.91
N GLY A 263 -2.94 11.03 -16.77
CA GLY A 263 -3.72 9.84 -17.10
C GLY A 263 -3.55 8.71 -16.08
N LEU A 264 -2.98 8.99 -14.91
CA LEU A 264 -2.77 8.01 -13.84
C LEU A 264 -3.97 8.01 -12.89
N LEU A 265 -4.88 7.05 -13.04
CA LEU A 265 -5.95 6.83 -12.07
C LEU A 265 -5.40 6.08 -10.86
N VAL A 266 -5.41 6.75 -9.71
CA VAL A 266 -4.81 6.25 -8.47
C VAL A 266 -5.80 6.29 -7.31
N GLY A 267 -5.51 5.54 -6.23
CA GLY A 267 -6.31 5.57 -5.01
C GLY A 267 -6.07 6.82 -4.14
N ILE A 268 -6.89 6.99 -3.09
CA ILE A 268 -6.85 8.17 -2.22
C ILE A 268 -5.49 8.30 -1.51
N SER A 269 -4.91 7.20 -1.08
CA SER A 269 -3.59 7.20 -0.41
C SER A 269 -2.44 7.59 -1.34
N ALA A 270 -2.56 7.34 -2.65
CA ALA A 270 -1.62 7.85 -3.64
C ALA A 270 -1.73 9.38 -3.74
N GLY A 271 -2.95 9.92 -3.72
CA GLY A 271 -3.19 11.36 -3.65
C GLY A 271 -2.56 12.00 -2.42
N ALA A 272 -2.67 11.36 -1.25
CA ALA A 272 -2.00 11.83 -0.04
C ALA A 272 -0.47 11.85 -0.19
N ALA A 273 0.11 10.79 -0.73
CA ALA A 273 1.55 10.73 -0.96
C ALA A 273 2.02 11.79 -1.99
N LEU A 274 1.22 12.03 -3.05
CA LEU A 274 1.48 13.08 -4.03
C LEU A 274 1.44 14.47 -3.40
N HIS A 275 0.42 14.77 -2.59
CA HIS A 275 0.34 16.05 -1.88
C HIS A 275 1.57 16.28 -1.00
N ALA A 276 1.92 15.31 -0.17
CA ALA A 276 3.11 15.37 0.68
C ALA A 276 4.39 15.56 -0.14
N ALA A 277 4.55 14.86 -1.27
CA ALA A 277 5.69 15.01 -2.16
C ALA A 277 5.78 16.42 -2.76
N VAL A 278 4.64 17.04 -3.12
CA VAL A 278 4.58 18.43 -3.58
C VAL A 278 5.04 19.40 -2.49
N GLU A 279 4.54 19.25 -1.27
CA GLU A 279 4.92 20.12 -0.14
C GLU A 279 6.43 19.99 0.19
N VAL A 280 6.98 18.78 0.12
CA VAL A 280 8.42 18.55 0.28
C VAL A 280 9.22 19.17 -0.88
N ALA A 281 8.74 19.05 -2.12
CA ALA A 281 9.42 19.57 -3.31
C ALA A 281 9.44 21.10 -3.39
N LYS A 282 8.44 21.79 -2.82
CA LYS A 282 8.36 23.24 -2.79
C LYS A 282 9.39 23.89 -1.85
N ARG A 283 9.99 23.15 -0.96
CA ARG A 283 11.02 23.65 -0.05
C ARG A 283 12.27 24.05 -0.85
N PRO A 284 12.88 25.21 -0.59
CA PRO A 284 14.03 25.69 -1.37
C PRO A 284 15.18 24.68 -1.47
N GLU A 285 15.48 23.96 -0.38
CA GLU A 285 16.54 22.96 -0.31
C GLU A 285 16.26 21.71 -1.15
N ASN A 286 15.01 21.50 -1.56
CA ASN A 286 14.56 20.35 -2.32
C ASN A 286 14.26 20.65 -3.80
N ALA A 287 14.38 21.91 -4.22
CA ALA A 287 13.96 22.37 -5.55
C ALA A 287 14.65 21.63 -6.73
N ASP A 288 15.88 21.16 -6.50
CA ASP A 288 16.67 20.43 -7.51
C ASP A 288 16.83 18.93 -7.18
N LYS A 289 16.10 18.42 -6.16
CA LYS A 289 16.20 17.04 -5.69
C LYS A 289 15.38 16.06 -6.53
N ASN A 290 15.84 14.83 -6.63
CA ASN A 290 15.06 13.70 -7.16
C ASN A 290 14.12 13.18 -6.08
N ILE A 291 12.85 13.55 -6.14
CA ILE A 291 11.83 13.13 -5.19
C ILE A 291 11.00 12.03 -5.81
N VAL A 292 11.03 10.86 -5.17
CA VAL A 292 10.27 9.69 -5.59
C VAL A 292 9.07 9.50 -4.68
N VAL A 293 7.89 9.40 -5.27
CA VAL A 293 6.65 9.10 -4.55
C VAL A 293 6.11 7.74 -4.96
N LEU A 294 5.72 6.91 -3.99
CA LEU A 294 5.11 5.63 -4.28
C LEU A 294 3.58 5.76 -4.37
N LEU A 295 3.02 5.33 -5.50
CA LEU A 295 1.58 5.29 -5.78
C LEU A 295 1.08 3.84 -5.60
N PRO A 296 0.39 3.53 -4.49
CA PRO A 296 0.22 2.15 -4.06
C PRO A 296 -0.79 1.33 -4.87
N ASP A 297 -1.82 1.94 -5.47
CA ASP A 297 -2.88 1.19 -6.14
C ASP A 297 -3.62 1.97 -7.24
N THR A 298 -4.50 1.24 -7.96
CA THR A 298 -5.33 1.79 -9.04
C THR A 298 -6.55 2.54 -8.52
N GLY A 299 -6.91 3.62 -9.21
CA GLY A 299 -8.12 4.41 -8.93
C GLY A 299 -9.44 3.70 -9.24
N GLU A 300 -9.43 2.66 -10.07
CA GLU A 300 -10.64 1.91 -10.44
C GLU A 300 -11.37 1.32 -9.22
N ARG A 301 -10.66 1.06 -8.12
CA ARG A 301 -11.23 0.58 -6.85
C ARG A 301 -11.97 1.65 -6.06
N TYR A 302 -11.93 2.90 -6.51
CA TYR A 302 -12.44 4.07 -5.78
C TYR A 302 -13.51 4.84 -6.55
N LEU A 303 -14.01 4.31 -7.69
CA LEU A 303 -14.99 4.98 -8.55
C LEU A 303 -16.31 5.30 -7.82
N SER A 304 -16.70 4.48 -6.85
CA SER A 304 -17.89 4.69 -6.00
C SER A 304 -17.57 5.42 -4.68
N THR A 305 -16.40 6.05 -4.55
CA THR A 305 -15.99 6.80 -3.35
C THR A 305 -15.96 8.31 -3.61
N VAL A 306 -15.75 9.08 -2.54
CA VAL A 306 -15.58 10.55 -2.62
C VAL A 306 -14.44 10.99 -3.54
N LEU A 307 -13.48 10.11 -3.84
CA LEU A 307 -12.40 10.45 -4.76
C LEU A 307 -12.91 10.85 -6.15
N TYR A 308 -13.91 10.15 -6.68
CA TYR A 308 -14.47 10.38 -8.01
C TYR A 308 -15.95 10.81 -8.01
N ALA A 309 -16.52 11.11 -6.84
CA ALA A 309 -17.85 11.69 -6.70
C ALA A 309 -17.80 13.21 -6.96
N PHE A 310 -17.56 13.61 -8.22
CA PHE A 310 -17.29 15.02 -8.59
C PHE A 310 -18.44 15.97 -8.26
N ASP A 311 -19.68 15.53 -8.44
CA ASP A 311 -20.87 16.35 -8.18
C ASP A 311 -21.23 16.40 -6.70
N ASP A 312 -21.06 15.28 -5.98
CA ASP A 312 -21.40 15.15 -4.55
C ASP A 312 -20.27 15.64 -3.64
N TYR A 313 -19.05 15.74 -4.16
CA TYR A 313 -17.86 16.19 -3.42
C TYR A 313 -16.99 17.09 -4.29
N PRO A 314 -17.47 18.31 -4.62
CA PRO A 314 -16.71 19.29 -5.42
C PRO A 314 -15.55 19.84 -4.60
N LEU A 315 -14.35 19.86 -5.19
CA LEU A 315 -13.12 20.45 -4.63
C LEU A 315 -12.45 21.34 -5.68
#